data_fdfd33cd4db556b5df960d346cb5f451
#
_entry.id   fdfd33cd4db556b5df960d346cb5f451
#
_cell.length_a   1.000
_cell.length_b   1.000
_cell.length_c   1.000
_cell.angle_alpha   90.00
_cell.angle_beta   90.00
_cell.angle_gamma   90.00
#
_symmetry.space_group_name_H-M   'P 1'
#
loop_
_entity.id
_entity.type
_entity.pdbx_description
1 polymer ?
#
loop_
_entity_poly.entity_id
_entity_poly.type
_entity_poly.pdbx_seq_one_letter_code
_entity_poly.pdbx_strand_id
1 'polypeptide(L)'
;VYIFCKKLGIELDLDMDAIAKINKELLTIRKELSVFDTAKKFPRPFNPVEDSFPAEIDRFFNDAIEAARKDKEDDLLLYCRAIEEYFDFPEPNELVKKAQIPGGMYTNMVAQLKQLGQIDLLEKAMSLIPQVRMDAGLPPLVTPTSQIIGAQAVSCALDELKGRPMYS
;
A
#
# COMPACT_ATOMS: atom_id res chain seq x y z
N VAL A 1 -4.07 -8.42 11.05
CA VAL A 1 -4.98 -7.92 12.10
C VAL A 1 -5.39 -9.05 13.04
N TYR A 2 -6.06 -10.12 12.57
CA TYR A 2 -6.60 -11.20 13.41
C TYR A 2 -5.58 -11.77 14.42
N ILE A 3 -4.35 -12.09 13.99
CA ILE A 3 -3.30 -12.65 14.85
C ILE A 3 -2.91 -11.67 15.96
N PHE A 4 -2.76 -10.39 15.65
CA PHE A 4 -2.48 -9.36 16.66
C PHE A 4 -3.62 -9.25 17.69
N CYS A 5 -4.87 -9.24 17.25
CA CYS A 5 -6.02 -9.23 18.14
C CYS A 5 -6.04 -10.45 19.06
N LYS A 6 -5.82 -11.65 18.51
CA LYS A 6 -5.75 -12.91 19.30
C LYS A 6 -4.64 -12.84 20.35
N LYS A 7 -3.45 -12.35 20.03
CA LYS A 7 -2.34 -12.20 20.99
C LYS A 7 -2.59 -11.12 22.05
N LEU A 8 -3.42 -10.13 21.73
CA LEU A 8 -3.84 -9.07 22.67
C LEU A 8 -5.06 -9.48 23.52
N GLY A 9 -5.63 -10.68 23.31
CA GLY A 9 -6.83 -11.13 23.99
C GLY A 9 -8.11 -10.41 23.54
N ILE A 10 -8.07 -9.80 22.34
CA ILE A 10 -9.23 -9.13 21.74
C ILE A 10 -10.03 -10.16 20.94
N GLU A 11 -11.26 -10.40 21.35
CA GLU A 11 -12.19 -11.24 20.60
C GLU A 11 -12.74 -10.47 19.40
N LEU A 12 -12.77 -11.13 18.25
CA LEU A 12 -13.33 -10.60 17.01
C LEU A 12 -14.51 -11.49 16.61
N ASP A 13 -15.66 -10.87 16.37
CA ASP A 13 -16.84 -11.55 15.81
C ASP A 13 -16.68 -11.73 14.29
N LEU A 14 -15.82 -12.67 13.90
CA LEU A 14 -15.48 -12.97 12.51
C LEU A 14 -15.64 -14.47 12.24
N ASP A 15 -16.35 -14.81 11.16
CA ASP A 15 -16.38 -16.17 10.62
C ASP A 15 -15.04 -16.47 9.92
N MET A 16 -14.09 -16.99 10.68
CA MET A 16 -12.74 -17.27 10.17
C MET A 16 -12.72 -18.42 9.15
N ASP A 17 -13.68 -19.34 9.20
CA ASP A 17 -13.80 -20.43 8.22
C ASP A 17 -14.27 -19.88 6.87
N ALA A 18 -15.22 -18.95 6.87
CA ALA A 18 -15.64 -18.24 5.67
C ALA A 18 -14.48 -17.42 5.10
N ILE A 19 -13.72 -16.69 5.94
CA ILE A 19 -12.55 -15.92 5.53
C ILE A 19 -11.47 -16.82 4.90
N ALA A 20 -11.19 -17.98 5.48
CA ALA A 20 -10.21 -18.93 4.95
C ALA A 20 -10.62 -19.44 3.55
N LYS A 21 -11.91 -19.76 3.35
CA LYS A 21 -12.45 -20.14 2.04
C LYS A 21 -12.32 -19.02 1.02
N ILE A 22 -12.71 -17.80 1.38
CA ILE A 22 -12.57 -16.61 0.52
C ILE A 22 -11.12 -16.39 0.12
N ASN A 23 -10.19 -16.44 1.07
CA ASN A 23 -8.76 -16.26 0.80
C ASN A 23 -8.22 -17.30 -0.20
N LYS A 24 -8.65 -18.56 -0.09
CA LYS A 24 -8.28 -19.61 -1.03
C LYS A 24 -8.76 -19.31 -2.45
N GLU A 25 -10.02 -18.89 -2.60
CA GLU A 25 -10.59 -18.52 -3.90
C GLU A 25 -9.89 -17.29 -4.49
N LEU A 26 -9.64 -16.26 -3.69
CA LEU A 26 -8.92 -15.05 -4.12
C LEU A 26 -7.50 -15.35 -4.59
N LEU A 27 -6.78 -16.27 -3.94
CA LEU A 27 -5.46 -16.72 -4.39
C LEU A 27 -5.53 -17.44 -5.74
N THR A 28 -6.58 -18.22 -5.98
CA THR A 28 -6.82 -18.89 -7.27
C THR A 28 -7.05 -17.86 -8.38
N ILE A 29 -7.98 -16.92 -8.16
CA ILE A 29 -8.29 -15.84 -9.10
C ILE A 29 -7.02 -15.00 -9.38
N ARG A 30 -6.24 -14.66 -8.35
CA ARG A 30 -4.99 -13.92 -8.53
C ARG A 30 -3.97 -14.67 -9.39
N LYS A 31 -3.85 -15.99 -9.24
CA LYS A 31 -2.99 -16.81 -10.09
C LYS A 31 -3.44 -16.82 -11.54
N GLU A 32 -4.74 -16.92 -11.80
CA GLU A 32 -5.33 -16.84 -13.14
C GLU A 32 -5.04 -15.47 -13.79
N LEU A 33 -5.11 -14.39 -13.00
CA LEU A 33 -4.84 -13.02 -13.44
C LEU A 33 -3.35 -12.63 -13.35
N SER A 34 -2.45 -13.58 -13.14
CA SER A 34 -1.02 -13.35 -12.91
C SER A 34 -0.30 -12.62 -14.05
N VAL A 35 -0.84 -12.68 -15.29
CA VAL A 35 -0.31 -11.94 -16.44
C VAL A 35 -0.38 -10.43 -16.26
N PHE A 36 -1.32 -9.95 -15.43
CA PHE A 36 -1.52 -8.54 -15.10
C PHE A 36 -0.81 -8.14 -13.79
N ASP A 37 -0.32 -9.11 -13.01
CA ASP A 37 0.35 -8.86 -11.73
C ASP A 37 1.81 -8.47 -11.96
N THR A 38 2.13 -7.19 -11.78
CA THR A 38 3.48 -6.67 -11.95
C THR A 38 4.45 -7.11 -10.86
N ALA A 39 3.96 -7.39 -9.66
CA ALA A 39 4.78 -7.82 -8.52
C ALA A 39 5.30 -9.25 -8.66
N LYS A 40 4.58 -10.12 -9.41
CA LYS A 40 4.91 -11.55 -9.59
C LYS A 40 5.14 -12.31 -8.28
N LYS A 41 4.67 -11.78 -7.17
CA LYS A 41 4.83 -12.34 -5.83
C LYS A 41 3.45 -12.64 -5.25
N PHE A 42 3.24 -13.87 -4.82
CA PHE A 42 1.95 -14.31 -4.28
C PHE A 42 2.09 -14.48 -2.76
N PRO A 43 1.14 -13.97 -1.99
CA PRO A 43 1.11 -14.21 -0.55
C PRO A 43 1.12 -15.70 -0.24
N ARG A 44 1.84 -16.10 0.80
CA ARG A 44 1.85 -17.46 1.30
C ARG A 44 0.46 -17.83 1.80
N PRO A 45 -0.12 -18.98 1.37
CA PRO A 45 -1.35 -19.48 1.97
C PRO A 45 -1.15 -19.71 3.46
N PHE A 46 -2.10 -19.22 4.25
CA PHE A 46 -2.09 -19.38 5.70
C PHE A 46 -3.53 -19.35 6.24
N ASN A 47 -3.89 -20.39 6.98
CA ASN A 47 -5.15 -20.43 7.70
C ASN A 47 -4.89 -20.11 9.18
N PRO A 48 -5.29 -18.93 9.69
CA PRO A 48 -4.96 -18.51 11.05
C PRO A 48 -5.69 -19.32 12.13
N VAL A 49 -6.60 -20.21 11.76
CA VAL A 49 -7.31 -21.12 12.67
C VAL A 49 -6.56 -22.45 12.81
N GLU A 50 -6.08 -23.01 11.70
CA GLU A 50 -5.48 -24.35 11.63
C GLU A 50 -3.96 -24.33 11.65
N ASP A 51 -3.34 -23.32 11.02
CA ASP A 51 -1.89 -23.25 10.90
C ASP A 51 -1.25 -22.60 12.12
N SER A 52 -0.01 -23.03 12.41
CA SER A 52 0.85 -22.44 13.43
C SER A 52 2.05 -21.75 12.78
N PHE A 53 2.55 -20.72 13.44
CA PHE A 53 3.79 -20.06 13.01
C PHE A 53 5.04 -20.80 13.47
N PRO A 54 6.15 -20.71 12.71
CA PRO A 54 7.47 -20.95 13.28
C PRO A 54 7.70 -20.09 14.51
N ALA A 55 8.43 -20.60 15.50
CA ALA A 55 8.67 -19.89 16.77
C ALA A 55 9.26 -18.47 16.58
N GLU A 56 10.08 -18.30 15.55
CA GLU A 56 10.67 -17.00 15.21
C GLU A 56 9.59 -16.00 14.77
N ILE A 57 8.68 -16.40 13.89
CA ILE A 57 7.59 -15.53 13.42
C ILE A 57 6.61 -15.21 14.55
N ASP A 58 6.29 -16.22 15.37
CA ASP A 58 5.45 -15.98 16.54
C ASP A 58 6.10 -14.97 17.51
N ARG A 59 7.42 -15.01 17.66
CA ARG A 59 8.18 -14.02 18.44
C ARG A 59 8.08 -12.63 17.82
N PHE A 60 8.21 -12.46 16.51
CA PHE A 60 8.09 -11.15 15.87
C PHE A 60 6.72 -10.50 16.10
N PHE A 61 5.64 -11.27 16.14
CA PHE A 61 4.34 -10.74 16.53
C PHE A 61 4.34 -10.19 17.95
N ASN A 62 4.96 -10.90 18.89
CA ASN A 62 5.04 -10.48 20.31
C ASN A 62 5.96 -9.25 20.45
N ASP A 63 7.11 -9.25 19.79
CA ASP A 63 8.07 -8.15 19.80
C ASP A 63 7.47 -6.87 19.19
N ALA A 64 6.68 -6.99 18.10
CA ALA A 64 5.94 -5.88 17.53
C ALA A 64 4.94 -5.26 18.50
N ILE A 65 4.19 -6.10 19.24
CA ILE A 65 3.26 -5.63 20.29
C ILE A 65 4.02 -4.89 21.40
N GLU A 66 5.16 -5.42 21.85
CA GLU A 66 5.97 -4.77 22.89
C GLU A 66 6.61 -3.47 22.40
N ALA A 67 7.05 -3.40 21.14
CA ALA A 67 7.57 -2.18 20.54
C ALA A 67 6.47 -1.09 20.48
N ALA A 68 5.26 -1.45 20.05
CA ALA A 68 4.12 -0.54 20.04
C ALA A 68 3.76 -0.01 21.43
N ARG A 69 3.80 -0.86 22.47
CA ARG A 69 3.54 -0.45 23.87
C ARG A 69 4.59 0.51 24.41
N LYS A 70 5.78 0.50 23.85
CA LYS A 70 6.92 1.33 24.27
C LYS A 70 7.16 2.53 23.34
N ASP A 71 6.23 2.81 22.42
CA ASP A 71 6.35 3.88 21.41
C ASP A 71 7.65 3.81 20.58
N LYS A 72 8.14 2.58 20.34
CA LYS A 72 9.33 2.31 19.52
C LYS A 72 8.93 2.03 18.08
N GLU A 73 8.68 3.09 17.31
CA GLU A 73 8.16 2.98 15.95
C GLU A 73 9.10 2.21 15.01
N ASP A 74 10.41 2.49 15.06
CA ASP A 74 11.39 1.83 14.19
C ASP A 74 11.45 0.31 14.45
N ASP A 75 11.47 -0.11 15.72
CA ASP A 75 11.44 -1.52 16.09
C ASP A 75 10.13 -2.19 15.64
N LEU A 76 8.98 -1.50 15.83
CA LEU A 76 7.68 -1.98 15.37
C LEU A 76 7.67 -2.22 13.87
N LEU A 77 8.15 -1.26 13.08
CA LEU A 77 8.22 -1.37 11.62
C LEU A 77 9.14 -2.52 11.19
N LEU A 78 10.28 -2.70 11.85
CA LEU A 78 11.21 -3.80 11.59
C LEU A 78 10.53 -5.17 11.75
N TYR A 79 9.84 -5.39 12.87
CA TYR A 79 9.15 -6.66 13.11
C TYR A 79 7.96 -6.86 12.17
N CYS A 80 7.19 -5.80 11.86
CA CYS A 80 6.12 -5.89 10.88
C CYS A 80 6.65 -6.26 9.49
N ARG A 81 7.80 -5.72 9.07
CA ARG A 81 8.44 -6.09 7.81
C ARG A 81 8.85 -7.56 7.77
N ALA A 82 9.46 -8.07 8.82
CA ALA A 82 9.82 -9.49 8.92
C ALA A 82 8.58 -10.41 8.82
N ILE A 83 7.46 -10.00 9.42
CA ILE A 83 6.18 -10.71 9.30
C ILE A 83 5.65 -10.66 7.85
N GLU A 84 5.69 -9.51 7.19
CA GLU A 84 5.27 -9.34 5.80
C GLU A 84 6.12 -10.18 4.85
N GLU A 85 7.43 -10.23 5.05
CA GLU A 85 8.36 -11.08 4.28
C GLU A 85 8.03 -12.56 4.43
N TYR A 86 7.72 -13.01 5.65
CA TYR A 86 7.28 -14.39 5.88
C TYR A 86 6.03 -14.75 5.06
N PHE A 87 5.11 -13.82 4.89
CA PHE A 87 3.90 -14.00 4.10
C PHE A 87 4.09 -13.77 2.60
N ASP A 88 5.30 -13.54 2.14
CA ASP A 88 5.62 -13.24 0.74
C ASP A 88 4.88 -11.98 0.22
N PHE A 89 4.63 -10.99 1.07
CA PHE A 89 4.11 -9.69 0.62
C PHE A 89 5.19 -8.94 -0.18
N PRO A 90 4.78 -8.18 -1.22
CA PRO A 90 5.73 -7.36 -1.97
C PRO A 90 6.29 -6.22 -1.12
N GLU A 91 7.47 -5.76 -1.50
CA GLU A 91 8.07 -4.56 -0.90
C GLU A 91 7.14 -3.34 -1.05
N PRO A 92 7.08 -2.44 -0.05
CA PRO A 92 6.36 -1.19 -0.16
C PRO A 92 6.92 -0.34 -1.30
N ASN A 93 6.03 0.39 -1.97
CA ASN A 93 6.44 1.39 -2.94
C ASN A 93 6.88 2.67 -2.21
N GLU A 94 8.18 2.92 -2.12
CA GLU A 94 8.75 4.05 -1.39
C GLU A 94 8.32 5.42 -1.98
N LEU A 95 8.03 5.51 -3.28
CA LEU A 95 7.51 6.74 -3.88
C LEU A 95 6.10 7.05 -3.35
N VAL A 96 5.22 6.04 -3.28
CA VAL A 96 3.86 6.18 -2.75
C VAL A 96 3.91 6.55 -1.27
N LYS A 97 4.79 5.91 -0.49
CA LYS A 97 4.99 6.18 0.93
C LYS A 97 5.46 7.62 1.17
N LYS A 98 6.50 8.07 0.47
CA LYS A 98 7.03 9.44 0.57
C LYS A 98 6.01 10.49 0.18
N ALA A 99 5.24 10.26 -0.87
CA ALA A 99 4.20 11.18 -1.34
C ALA A 99 2.94 11.15 -0.48
N GLN A 100 2.80 10.18 0.44
CA GLN A 100 1.63 10.00 1.31
C GLN A 100 0.30 9.98 0.55
N ILE A 101 0.28 9.27 -0.58
CA ILE A 101 -0.87 9.21 -1.49
C ILE A 101 -1.56 7.84 -1.45
N PRO A 102 -2.88 7.79 -1.73
CA PRO A 102 -3.57 6.53 -1.91
C PRO A 102 -3.02 5.73 -3.11
N GLY A 103 -2.96 4.40 -2.98
CA GLY A 103 -2.49 3.52 -4.07
C GLY A 103 -3.28 3.70 -5.38
N GLY A 104 -4.60 3.93 -5.30
CA GLY A 104 -5.44 4.22 -6.47
C GLY A 104 -5.06 5.54 -7.18
N MET A 105 -4.63 6.56 -6.45
CA MET A 105 -4.10 7.79 -7.04
C MET A 105 -2.81 7.52 -7.81
N TYR A 106 -1.88 6.76 -7.22
CA TYR A 106 -0.63 6.36 -7.86
C TYR A 106 -0.88 5.61 -9.16
N THR A 107 -1.73 4.58 -9.16
CA THR A 107 -2.02 3.78 -10.35
C THR A 107 -2.64 4.60 -11.48
N ASN A 108 -3.53 5.55 -11.16
CA ASN A 108 -4.11 6.47 -12.14
C ASN A 108 -3.06 7.40 -12.75
N MET A 109 -2.16 7.97 -11.96
CA MET A 109 -1.06 8.83 -12.45
C MET A 109 -0.12 8.03 -13.37
N VAL A 110 0.24 6.80 -12.99
CA VAL A 110 1.04 5.89 -13.83
C VAL A 110 0.34 5.61 -15.16
N ALA A 111 -0.95 5.29 -15.13
CA ALA A 111 -1.73 5.00 -16.34
C ALA A 111 -1.77 6.23 -17.26
N GLN A 112 -2.06 7.41 -16.71
CA GLN A 112 -2.12 8.66 -17.47
C GLN A 112 -0.77 9.00 -18.12
N LEU A 113 0.34 8.92 -17.36
CA LEU A 113 1.68 9.21 -17.89
C LEU A 113 2.13 8.17 -18.93
N LYS A 114 1.78 6.90 -18.77
CA LYS A 114 2.02 5.87 -19.79
C LYS A 114 1.29 6.16 -21.10
N GLN A 115 0.01 6.55 -21.02
CA GLN A 115 -0.77 6.93 -22.21
C GLN A 115 -0.16 8.13 -22.95
N LEU A 116 0.43 9.05 -22.21
CA LEU A 116 1.11 10.23 -22.77
C LEU A 116 2.55 9.96 -23.22
N GLY A 117 3.09 8.76 -23.01
CA GLY A 117 4.50 8.42 -23.30
C GLY A 117 5.49 9.19 -22.41
N GLN A 118 5.07 9.61 -21.21
CA GLN A 118 5.83 10.50 -20.33
C GLN A 118 6.01 9.90 -18.91
N ILE A 119 6.21 8.58 -18.83
CA ILE A 119 6.32 7.89 -17.54
C ILE A 119 7.47 8.42 -16.66
N ASP A 120 8.52 8.96 -17.28
CA ASP A 120 9.67 9.54 -16.58
C ASP A 120 9.31 10.77 -15.74
N LEU A 121 8.16 11.39 -16.00
CA LEU A 121 7.63 12.50 -15.18
C LEU A 121 6.93 12.05 -13.88
N LEU A 122 6.81 10.75 -13.63
CA LEU A 122 6.05 10.25 -12.48
C LEU A 122 6.59 10.78 -11.15
N GLU A 123 7.90 10.72 -10.93
CA GLU A 123 8.52 11.21 -9.70
C GLU A 123 8.32 12.72 -9.53
N LYS A 124 8.47 13.48 -10.63
CA LYS A 124 8.21 14.91 -10.63
C LYS A 124 6.74 15.24 -10.29
N ALA A 125 5.80 14.58 -10.96
CA ALA A 125 4.38 14.77 -10.70
C ALA A 125 4.04 14.46 -9.23
N MET A 126 4.60 13.38 -8.67
CA MET A 126 4.41 13.02 -7.27
C MET A 126 4.98 14.08 -6.32
N SER A 127 6.13 14.69 -6.65
CA SER A 127 6.73 15.77 -5.84
C SER A 127 5.90 17.05 -5.81
N LEU A 128 5.03 17.27 -6.81
CA LEU A 128 4.13 18.42 -6.90
C LEU A 128 2.81 18.24 -6.12
N ILE A 129 2.47 17.03 -5.73
CA ILE A 129 1.21 16.73 -5.04
C ILE A 129 0.99 17.58 -3.78
N PRO A 130 1.97 17.76 -2.86
CA PRO A 130 1.77 18.60 -1.69
C PRO A 130 1.39 20.05 -2.05
N GLN A 131 2.05 20.62 -3.06
CA GLN A 131 1.77 21.98 -3.50
C GLN A 131 0.38 22.07 -4.13
N VAL A 132 0.06 21.20 -5.10
CA VAL A 132 -1.25 21.17 -5.76
C VAL A 132 -2.38 20.97 -4.75
N ARG A 133 -2.17 20.11 -3.74
CA ARG A 133 -3.13 19.90 -2.67
C ARG A 133 -3.32 21.15 -1.81
N MET A 134 -2.23 21.86 -1.51
CA MET A 134 -2.28 23.11 -0.74
C MET A 134 -3.05 24.17 -1.50
N ASP A 135 -2.75 24.38 -2.79
CA ASP A 135 -3.40 25.35 -3.66
C ASP A 135 -4.90 25.06 -3.86
N ALA A 136 -5.28 23.78 -3.79
CA ALA A 136 -6.67 23.34 -3.83
C ALA A 136 -7.43 23.45 -2.49
N GLY A 137 -6.82 23.99 -1.43
CA GLY A 137 -7.44 24.15 -0.12
C GLY A 137 -7.35 22.91 0.77
N LEU A 138 -6.33 22.08 0.60
CA LEU A 138 -6.02 20.89 1.41
C LEU A 138 -7.16 19.85 1.48
N PRO A 139 -7.80 19.49 0.37
CA PRO A 139 -8.86 18.49 0.41
C PRO A 139 -8.31 17.14 0.88
N PRO A 140 -9.14 16.29 1.49
CA PRO A 140 -8.75 14.92 1.82
C PRO A 140 -8.47 14.14 0.52
N LEU A 141 -7.41 13.32 0.53
CA LEU A 141 -7.03 12.50 -0.65
C LEU A 141 -7.86 11.21 -0.73
N VAL A 142 -9.18 11.39 -0.83
CA VAL A 142 -10.16 10.32 -1.08
C VAL A 142 -10.80 10.50 -2.45
N THR A 143 -11.42 9.45 -3.00
CA THR A 143 -12.15 9.55 -4.28
C THR A 143 -13.37 10.46 -4.13
N PRO A 144 -13.61 11.42 -5.04
CA PRO A 144 -12.88 11.68 -6.29
C PRO A 144 -11.70 12.66 -6.17
N THR A 145 -11.52 13.35 -5.05
CA THR A 145 -10.55 14.46 -4.90
C THR A 145 -9.11 14.00 -5.10
N SER A 146 -8.74 12.80 -4.66
CA SER A 146 -7.40 12.23 -4.92
C SER A 146 -7.08 12.12 -6.41
N GLN A 147 -8.07 11.77 -7.23
CA GLN A 147 -7.89 11.66 -8.68
C GLN A 147 -7.74 13.05 -9.32
N ILE A 148 -8.50 14.04 -8.86
CA ILE A 148 -8.40 15.42 -9.34
C ILE A 148 -7.01 16.00 -9.02
N ILE A 149 -6.56 15.88 -7.79
CA ILE A 149 -5.22 16.34 -7.37
C ILE A 149 -4.12 15.62 -8.15
N GLY A 150 -4.23 14.30 -8.35
CA GLY A 150 -3.26 13.52 -9.13
C GLY A 150 -3.18 13.96 -10.58
N ALA A 151 -4.33 14.12 -11.24
CA ALA A 151 -4.39 14.60 -12.62
C ALA A 151 -3.83 16.01 -12.76
N GLN A 152 -4.13 16.90 -11.81
CA GLN A 152 -3.58 18.27 -11.82
C GLN A 152 -2.06 18.27 -11.60
N ALA A 153 -1.53 17.43 -10.71
CA ALA A 153 -0.08 17.30 -10.51
C ALA A 153 0.64 16.81 -11.78
N VAL A 154 0.02 15.86 -12.50
CA VAL A 154 0.54 15.40 -13.81
C VAL A 154 0.51 16.56 -14.82
N SER A 155 -0.57 17.33 -14.90
CA SER A 155 -0.65 18.50 -15.78
C SER A 155 0.43 19.53 -15.46
N CYS A 156 0.64 19.86 -14.19
CA CYS A 156 1.71 20.78 -13.79
C CYS A 156 3.11 20.28 -14.15
N ALA A 157 3.37 18.98 -14.00
CA ALA A 157 4.65 18.39 -14.41
C ALA A 157 4.87 18.50 -15.93
N LEU A 158 3.82 18.32 -16.73
CA LEU A 158 3.86 18.50 -18.18
C LEU A 158 4.05 19.96 -18.59
N ASP A 159 3.44 20.90 -17.88
CA ASP A 159 3.61 22.34 -18.13
C ASP A 159 5.06 22.76 -17.85
N GLU A 160 5.62 22.31 -16.74
CA GLU A 160 7.03 22.58 -16.40
C GLU A 160 7.99 22.00 -17.45
N LEU A 161 7.74 20.77 -17.92
CA LEU A 161 8.53 20.17 -19.02
C LEU A 161 8.53 21.05 -20.28
N LYS A 162 7.42 21.72 -20.56
CA LYS A 162 7.24 22.61 -21.71
C LYS A 162 7.67 24.05 -21.44
N GLY A 163 8.27 24.34 -20.29
CA GLY A 163 8.67 25.68 -19.87
C GLY A 163 7.50 26.63 -19.61
N ARG A 164 6.32 26.09 -19.29
CA ARG A 164 5.13 26.85 -18.96
C ARG A 164 4.95 26.96 -17.43
N PRO A 165 4.28 28.02 -16.95
CA PRO A 165 3.97 28.11 -15.52
C PRO A 165 2.99 26.99 -15.09
N MET A 166 2.99 26.68 -13.81
CA MET A 166 1.98 25.78 -13.22
C MET A 166 0.58 26.33 -13.48
N TYR A 167 -0.35 25.43 -13.77
CA TYR A 167 -1.77 25.75 -14.04
C TYR A 167 -2.00 26.56 -15.33
N SER A 168 -1.13 26.37 -16.34
CA SER A 168 -1.29 27.01 -17.65
C SER A 168 -2.32 26.33 -18.55
#